data_d69b2a5c9cced33d91002b7a358b4801
#
_entry.id   d69b2a5c9cced33d91002b7a358b4801
#
_cell.length_a   1.000
_cell.length_b   1.000
_cell.length_c   1.000
_cell.angle_alpha   90.00
_cell.angle_beta   90.00
_cell.angle_gamma   90.00
#
_symmetry.space_group_name_H-M   'P 1'
#
loop_
_entity.id
_entity.type
_entity.pdbx_description
1 polymer ?
#
loop_
_entity_poly.entity_id
_entity_poly.type
_entity_poly.pdbx_seq_one_letter_code
_entity_poly.pdbx_strand_id
1 'polypeptide(L)'
;ASGGAIIEAATEVIKKAKTVASYFFETSEGDIEFKNGTLTVAGTDKSVSLIELSSELKTNFTKPDGIPDTLDVKLDHGGVPSAFPNGCHICEVEIDPDTGAVKIDRYNMVNDFGVLVNPLLVEGQCHGGVAQGIGQAIMEDVVFDESGQVLSGSFMDYALPRASDLPN
;
A
#
# COMPACT_ATOMS: atom_id res chain seq x y z
N ALA A 1 0.19 5.09 4.90
CA ALA A 1 1.07 5.55 5.99
C ALA A 1 2.46 4.87 5.91
N SER A 2 2.56 3.53 6.03
CA SER A 2 3.89 2.86 6.11
C SER A 2 4.78 3.09 4.90
N GLY A 3 4.24 3.03 3.67
CA GLY A 3 5.03 3.29 2.45
C GLY A 3 5.61 4.71 2.39
N GLY A 4 4.84 5.71 2.81
CA GLY A 4 5.31 7.10 2.90
C GLY A 4 6.46 7.25 3.89
N ALA A 5 6.34 6.65 5.07
CA ALA A 5 7.40 6.67 6.08
C ALA A 5 8.70 6.01 5.59
N ILE A 6 8.59 4.90 4.86
CA ILE A 6 9.77 4.21 4.28
C ILE A 6 10.46 5.10 3.24
N ILE A 7 9.69 5.73 2.35
CA ILE A 7 10.25 6.62 1.31
C ILE A 7 10.95 7.82 1.96
N GLU A 8 10.33 8.45 2.94
CA GLU A 8 10.89 9.57 3.66
C GLU A 8 12.19 9.19 4.39
N ALA A 9 12.18 8.07 5.11
CA ALA A 9 13.37 7.55 5.78
C ALA A 9 14.49 7.23 4.79
N ALA A 10 14.18 6.58 3.66
CA ALA A 10 15.17 6.29 2.63
C ALA A 10 15.76 7.56 2.01
N THR A 11 14.94 8.58 1.80
CA THR A 11 15.40 9.88 1.29
C THR A 11 16.37 10.55 2.27
N GLU A 12 16.09 10.52 3.56
CA GLU A 12 16.98 11.07 4.57
C GLU A 12 18.28 10.26 4.72
N VAL A 13 18.22 8.93 4.59
CA VAL A 13 19.45 8.08 4.54
C VAL A 13 20.31 8.47 3.34
N ILE A 14 19.73 8.63 2.15
CA ILE A 14 20.47 9.02 0.94
C ILE A 14 21.08 10.42 1.10
N LYS A 15 20.35 11.37 1.68
CA LYS A 15 20.85 12.70 1.96
C LYS A 15 22.06 12.68 2.91
N LYS A 16 21.95 11.99 4.04
CA LYS A 16 23.08 11.80 4.96
C LYS A 16 24.28 11.12 4.27
N ALA A 17 24.00 10.10 3.46
CA ALA A 17 25.05 9.40 2.73
C ALA A 17 25.79 10.30 1.73
N LYS A 18 25.06 11.20 1.04
CA LYS A 18 25.68 12.20 0.14
C LYS A 18 26.59 13.17 0.91
N THR A 19 26.12 13.67 2.06
CA THR A 19 26.94 14.54 2.92
C THR A 19 28.23 13.83 3.37
N VAL A 20 28.14 12.56 3.79
CA VAL A 20 29.31 11.78 4.19
C VAL A 20 30.24 11.50 2.99
N ALA A 21 29.66 11.10 1.85
CA ALA A 21 30.43 10.80 0.64
C ALA A 21 31.11 12.04 0.05
N SER A 22 30.50 13.22 0.13
CA SER A 22 31.12 14.46 -0.33
C SER A 22 32.41 14.75 0.44
N TYR A 23 32.38 14.49 1.73
CA TYR A 23 33.58 14.61 2.56
C TYR A 23 34.59 13.49 2.29
N PHE A 24 34.11 12.24 2.16
CA PHE A 24 34.95 11.07 1.85
C PHE A 24 35.72 11.20 0.55
N PHE A 25 35.10 11.82 -0.47
CA PHE A 25 35.72 12.05 -1.78
C PHE A 25 36.31 13.45 -1.96
N GLU A 26 36.23 14.32 -0.95
CA GLU A 26 36.66 15.70 -1.00
C GLU A 26 36.01 16.48 -2.17
N THR A 27 34.69 16.38 -2.31
CA THR A 27 33.92 16.99 -3.39
C THR A 27 32.62 17.63 -2.86
N SER A 28 31.89 18.35 -3.72
CA SER A 28 30.59 18.93 -3.37
C SER A 28 29.50 17.85 -3.27
N GLU A 29 28.52 18.00 -2.35
CA GLU A 29 27.35 17.13 -2.29
C GLU A 29 26.55 17.09 -3.60
N GLY A 30 26.54 18.21 -4.35
CA GLY A 30 25.89 18.34 -5.64
C GLY A 30 26.51 17.47 -6.73
N ASP A 31 27.78 17.10 -6.58
CA ASP A 31 28.51 16.22 -7.51
C ASP A 31 28.38 14.74 -7.16
N ILE A 32 27.67 14.39 -6.07
CA ILE A 32 27.43 12.99 -5.67
C ILE A 32 26.10 12.51 -6.25
N GLU A 33 26.18 11.54 -7.14
CA GLU A 33 25.02 10.81 -7.67
C GLU A 33 24.78 9.53 -6.85
N PHE A 34 23.51 9.21 -6.59
CA PHE A 34 23.12 7.96 -5.94
C PHE A 34 22.30 7.11 -6.91
N LYS A 35 22.78 5.90 -7.17
CA LYS A 35 22.07 4.95 -8.02
C LYS A 35 22.35 3.51 -7.57
N ASN A 36 21.29 2.70 -7.47
CA ASN A 36 21.39 1.27 -7.14
C ASN A 36 22.23 0.96 -5.89
N GLY A 37 22.10 1.77 -4.84
CA GLY A 37 22.85 1.56 -3.58
C GLY A 37 24.30 2.06 -3.60
N THR A 38 24.73 2.75 -4.65
CA THR A 38 26.10 3.25 -4.84
C THR A 38 26.09 4.76 -4.98
N LEU A 39 27.03 5.42 -4.33
CA LEU A 39 27.33 6.85 -4.44
C LEU A 39 28.55 7.00 -5.36
N THR A 40 28.43 7.85 -6.37
CA THR A 40 29.47 8.08 -7.40
C THR A 40 29.72 9.56 -7.56
N VAL A 41 30.97 9.99 -7.71
CA VAL A 41 31.31 11.37 -8.06
C VAL A 41 31.05 11.55 -9.56
N ALA A 42 30.18 12.48 -9.89
CA ALA A 42 29.80 12.76 -11.28
C ALA A 42 31.04 13.00 -12.18
N GLY A 43 31.06 12.33 -13.33
CA GLY A 43 32.15 12.46 -14.30
C GLY A 43 33.45 11.74 -13.92
N THR A 44 33.44 10.90 -12.88
CA THR A 44 34.63 10.12 -12.45
C THR A 44 34.27 8.63 -12.24
N ASP A 45 35.28 7.82 -11.99
CA ASP A 45 35.19 6.41 -11.58
C ASP A 45 35.16 6.22 -10.06
N LYS A 46 35.25 7.30 -9.28
CA LYS A 46 35.18 7.25 -7.82
C LYS A 46 33.80 6.90 -7.36
N SER A 47 33.64 5.76 -6.70
CA SER A 47 32.36 5.29 -6.16
C SER A 47 32.55 4.53 -4.84
N VAL A 48 31.50 4.51 -4.04
CA VAL A 48 31.40 3.75 -2.79
C VAL A 48 29.98 3.24 -2.61
N SER A 49 29.81 2.01 -2.16
CA SER A 49 28.47 1.52 -1.81
C SER A 49 28.00 2.11 -0.47
N LEU A 50 26.68 2.15 -0.29
CA LEU A 50 26.09 2.62 0.98
C LEU A 50 26.57 1.80 2.19
N ILE A 51 26.75 0.49 1.99
CA ILE A 51 27.20 -0.43 3.03
C ILE A 51 28.68 -0.19 3.40
N GLU A 52 29.55 -0.06 2.40
CA GLU A 52 30.97 0.26 2.60
C GLU A 52 31.11 1.61 3.31
N LEU A 53 30.41 2.65 2.84
CA LEU A 53 30.42 3.97 3.47
C LEU A 53 29.99 3.92 4.93
N SER A 54 28.93 3.15 5.24
CA SER A 54 28.48 2.93 6.63
C SER A 54 29.52 2.20 7.49
N SER A 55 30.31 1.30 6.90
CA SER A 55 31.36 0.58 7.59
C SER A 55 32.58 1.47 7.87
N GLU A 56 32.98 2.29 6.88
CA GLU A 56 34.07 3.28 7.04
C GLU A 56 33.75 4.31 8.13
N LEU A 57 32.51 4.77 8.22
CA LEU A 57 32.06 5.67 9.28
C LEU A 57 32.30 5.13 10.69
N LYS A 58 32.24 3.81 10.86
CA LYS A 58 32.41 3.15 12.17
C LYS A 58 33.86 2.94 12.57
N THR A 59 34.78 2.81 11.62
CA THR A 59 36.09 2.26 11.88
C THR A 59 37.27 3.22 11.68
N ASN A 60 37.29 4.00 10.61
CA ASN A 60 38.51 4.65 10.17
C ASN A 60 38.42 6.14 9.87
N PHE A 61 37.29 6.76 10.15
CA PHE A 61 37.02 8.09 9.63
C PHE A 61 37.19 9.17 10.71
N THR A 62 38.25 9.99 10.58
CA THR A 62 38.38 11.20 11.39
C THR A 62 37.40 12.23 10.86
N LYS A 63 36.31 12.46 11.58
CA LYS A 63 35.24 13.32 11.16
C LYS A 63 35.43 14.74 11.62
N PRO A 64 35.22 15.73 10.77
CA PRO A 64 35.05 17.11 11.22
C PRO A 64 33.67 17.30 11.86
N ASP A 65 33.55 18.35 12.63
CA ASP A 65 32.28 18.78 13.19
C ASP A 65 31.22 18.97 12.11
N GLY A 66 30.03 18.41 12.30
CA GLY A 66 28.91 18.53 11.38
C GLY A 66 28.68 17.33 10.44
N ILE A 67 29.61 16.38 10.35
CA ILE A 67 29.40 15.15 9.58
C ILE A 67 28.68 14.10 10.47
N PRO A 68 27.62 13.44 9.97
CA PRO A 68 26.89 12.42 10.72
C PRO A 68 27.77 11.26 11.18
N ASP A 69 27.54 10.78 12.40
CA ASP A 69 28.27 9.61 12.95
C ASP A 69 27.75 8.29 12.41
N THR A 70 26.51 8.25 11.97
CA THR A 70 25.88 7.07 11.40
C THR A 70 24.94 7.49 10.27
N LEU A 71 24.62 6.55 9.39
CA LEU A 71 23.57 6.72 8.38
C LEU A 71 22.18 6.43 8.95
N ASP A 72 22.07 6.06 10.22
CA ASP A 72 20.80 5.75 10.85
C ASP A 72 19.86 6.97 10.84
N VAL A 73 18.61 6.74 10.48
CA VAL A 73 17.55 7.74 10.47
C VAL A 73 16.45 7.28 11.42
N LYS A 74 16.05 8.18 12.29
CA LYS A 74 14.84 8.06 13.08
C LYS A 74 13.97 9.25 12.75
N LEU A 75 12.81 8.98 12.19
CA LEU A 75 11.82 10.01 11.90
C LEU A 75 10.44 9.60 12.40
N ASP A 76 9.66 10.58 12.77
CA ASP A 76 8.24 10.42 13.08
C ASP A 76 7.44 10.93 11.88
N HIS A 77 6.86 9.99 11.14
CA HIS A 77 6.03 10.31 9.98
C HIS A 77 4.63 10.70 10.45
N GLY A 78 4.31 11.99 10.37
CA GLY A 78 3.04 12.57 10.85
C GLY A 78 1.78 12.03 10.15
N GLY A 79 1.92 11.00 9.34
CA GLY A 79 0.85 10.40 8.56
C GLY A 79 0.52 11.19 7.30
N VAL A 80 -0.47 10.69 6.59
CA VAL A 80 -1.04 11.36 5.42
C VAL A 80 -2.51 11.64 5.69
N PRO A 81 -3.09 12.72 5.15
CA PRO A 81 -4.52 12.97 5.23
C PRO A 81 -5.32 11.77 4.72
N SER A 82 -6.49 11.54 5.30
CA SER A 82 -7.41 10.53 4.79
C SER A 82 -7.80 10.87 3.35
N ALA A 83 -7.71 9.87 2.48
CA ALA A 83 -8.17 9.97 1.10
C ALA A 83 -9.45 9.13 0.96
N PHE A 84 -10.41 9.66 0.21
CA PHE A 84 -11.69 9.02 -0.03
C PHE A 84 -11.79 8.72 -1.52
N PRO A 85 -11.70 7.44 -1.93
CA PRO A 85 -11.90 7.07 -3.32
C PRO A 85 -13.33 7.37 -3.74
N ASN A 86 -13.49 7.82 -4.97
CA ASN A 86 -14.79 8.11 -5.56
C ASN A 86 -15.13 7.07 -6.62
N GLY A 87 -16.41 6.81 -6.81
CA GLY A 87 -16.85 5.88 -7.83
C GLY A 87 -18.34 5.96 -8.10
N CYS A 88 -18.74 5.26 -9.15
CA CYS A 88 -20.14 5.07 -9.51
C CYS A 88 -20.34 3.58 -9.82
N HIS A 89 -21.38 2.99 -9.25
CA HIS A 89 -21.75 1.60 -9.45
C HIS A 89 -23.18 1.55 -10.01
N ILE A 90 -23.38 0.69 -11.01
CA ILE A 90 -24.69 0.45 -11.64
C ILE A 90 -24.93 -1.05 -11.61
N CYS A 91 -26.02 -1.46 -10.97
CA CYS A 91 -26.46 -2.84 -10.89
C CYS A 91 -27.76 -3.00 -11.65
N GLU A 92 -27.81 -3.91 -12.60
CA GLU A 92 -29.02 -4.32 -13.31
C GLU A 92 -29.51 -5.63 -12.71
N VAL A 93 -30.77 -5.65 -12.28
CA VAL A 93 -31.38 -6.83 -11.66
C VAL A 93 -32.66 -7.24 -12.40
N GLU A 94 -32.88 -8.55 -12.42
CA GLU A 94 -34.15 -9.15 -12.89
C GLU A 94 -34.86 -9.76 -11.67
N ILE A 95 -36.14 -9.48 -11.52
CA ILE A 95 -36.95 -10.00 -10.43
C ILE A 95 -38.03 -10.90 -11.04
N ASP A 96 -38.08 -12.15 -10.63
CA ASP A 96 -39.12 -13.08 -10.99
C ASP A 96 -40.41 -12.66 -10.27
N PRO A 97 -41.48 -12.28 -11.01
CA PRO A 97 -42.72 -11.80 -10.39
C PRO A 97 -43.52 -12.87 -9.64
N ASP A 98 -43.29 -14.15 -9.94
CA ASP A 98 -44.03 -15.23 -9.33
C ASP A 98 -43.37 -15.73 -8.03
N THR A 99 -42.04 -15.68 -7.96
CA THR A 99 -41.26 -16.19 -6.84
C THR A 99 -40.62 -15.10 -5.99
N GLY A 100 -40.46 -13.87 -6.55
CA GLY A 100 -39.69 -12.81 -5.92
C GLY A 100 -38.17 -13.01 -5.96
N ALA A 101 -37.70 -14.04 -6.67
CA ALA A 101 -36.26 -14.29 -6.79
C ALA A 101 -35.56 -13.15 -7.55
N VAL A 102 -34.46 -12.69 -6.99
CA VAL A 102 -33.63 -11.61 -7.56
C VAL A 102 -32.40 -12.21 -8.23
N LYS A 103 -32.20 -11.90 -9.50
CA LYS A 103 -31.01 -12.24 -10.27
C LYS A 103 -30.25 -10.98 -10.63
N ILE A 104 -28.97 -10.91 -10.38
CA ILE A 104 -28.10 -9.85 -10.86
C ILE A 104 -27.71 -10.19 -12.29
N ASP A 105 -28.19 -9.39 -13.25
CA ASP A 105 -27.90 -9.60 -14.68
C ASP A 105 -26.56 -8.98 -15.05
N ARG A 106 -26.29 -7.77 -14.55
CA ARG A 106 -25.04 -7.05 -14.81
C ARG A 106 -24.67 -6.15 -13.65
N TYR A 107 -23.36 -6.04 -13.40
CA TYR A 107 -22.81 -5.09 -12.45
C TYR A 107 -21.63 -4.33 -13.06
N ASN A 108 -21.77 -3.02 -13.19
CA ASN A 108 -20.74 -2.14 -13.74
C ASN A 108 -20.24 -1.20 -12.65
N MET A 109 -18.92 -1.00 -12.59
CA MET A 109 -18.32 -0.06 -11.67
C MET A 109 -17.24 0.77 -12.34
N VAL A 110 -17.17 2.03 -11.98
CA VAL A 110 -16.09 2.95 -12.32
C VAL A 110 -15.60 3.58 -11.02
N ASN A 111 -14.33 3.40 -10.72
CA ASN A 111 -13.72 3.88 -9.48
C ASN A 111 -12.47 4.72 -9.76
N ASP A 112 -12.27 5.77 -8.98
CA ASP A 112 -11.05 6.55 -8.94
C ASP A 112 -10.33 6.31 -7.60
N PHE A 113 -9.26 5.55 -7.66
CA PHE A 113 -8.39 5.26 -6.51
C PHE A 113 -7.09 6.08 -6.55
N GLY A 114 -6.95 7.03 -7.49
CA GLY A 114 -5.70 7.73 -7.77
C GLY A 114 -4.68 6.81 -8.44
N VAL A 115 -3.42 6.92 -8.05
CA VAL A 115 -2.33 6.11 -8.61
C VAL A 115 -2.40 4.67 -8.10
N LEU A 116 -2.64 3.73 -9.00
CA LEU A 116 -2.71 2.31 -8.68
C LEU A 116 -1.30 1.72 -8.52
N VAL A 117 -0.96 1.28 -7.30
CA VAL A 117 0.32 0.60 -7.04
C VAL A 117 0.33 -0.82 -7.62
N ASN A 118 -0.80 -1.53 -7.49
CA ASN A 118 -0.98 -2.88 -8.05
C ASN A 118 -2.41 -3.03 -8.57
N PRO A 119 -2.62 -2.93 -9.90
CA PRO A 119 -3.95 -3.04 -10.50
C PRO A 119 -4.68 -4.36 -10.20
N LEU A 120 -3.96 -5.49 -10.18
CA LEU A 120 -4.54 -6.80 -9.89
C LEU A 120 -5.14 -6.87 -8.47
N LEU A 121 -4.45 -6.29 -7.49
CA LEU A 121 -4.96 -6.25 -6.12
C LEU A 121 -6.17 -5.31 -6.01
N VAL A 122 -6.17 -4.19 -6.73
CA VAL A 122 -7.30 -3.26 -6.77
C VAL A 122 -8.54 -3.92 -7.37
N GLU A 123 -8.39 -4.64 -8.49
CA GLU A 123 -9.46 -5.41 -9.11
C GLU A 123 -10.05 -6.46 -8.15
N GLY A 124 -9.17 -7.22 -7.49
CA GLY A 124 -9.59 -8.19 -6.47
C GLY A 124 -10.35 -7.56 -5.30
N GLN A 125 -9.94 -6.38 -4.84
CA GLN A 125 -10.64 -5.64 -3.78
C GLN A 125 -12.01 -5.13 -4.27
N CYS A 126 -12.11 -4.68 -5.51
CA CYS A 126 -13.38 -4.26 -6.11
C CYS A 126 -14.38 -5.44 -6.18
N HIS A 127 -13.95 -6.57 -6.73
CA HIS A 127 -14.78 -7.78 -6.81
C HIS A 127 -15.20 -8.27 -5.42
N GLY A 128 -14.26 -8.31 -4.47
CA GLY A 128 -14.55 -8.70 -3.09
C GLY A 128 -15.54 -7.77 -2.40
N GLY A 129 -15.42 -6.45 -2.60
CA GLY A 129 -16.36 -5.47 -2.07
C GLY A 129 -17.77 -5.62 -2.63
N VAL A 130 -17.89 -5.85 -3.94
CA VAL A 130 -19.18 -6.11 -4.59
C VAL A 130 -19.80 -7.41 -4.07
N ALA A 131 -19.02 -8.49 -4.00
CA ALA A 131 -19.49 -9.78 -3.47
C ALA A 131 -20.01 -9.65 -2.03
N GLN A 132 -19.30 -8.94 -1.18
CA GLN A 132 -19.73 -8.68 0.20
C GLN A 132 -21.04 -7.89 0.24
N GLY A 133 -21.16 -6.85 -0.58
CA GLY A 133 -22.39 -6.02 -0.67
C GLY A 133 -23.59 -6.82 -1.17
N ILE A 134 -23.41 -7.68 -2.16
CA ILE A 134 -24.45 -8.58 -2.69
C ILE A 134 -24.87 -9.58 -1.61
N GLY A 135 -23.92 -10.19 -0.90
CA GLY A 135 -24.19 -11.09 0.20
C GLY A 135 -25.09 -10.44 1.24
N GLN A 136 -24.72 -9.28 1.72
CA GLN A 136 -25.50 -8.54 2.72
C GLN A 136 -26.89 -8.13 2.21
N ALA A 137 -27.02 -7.79 0.93
CA ALA A 137 -28.27 -7.28 0.37
C ALA A 137 -29.33 -8.36 0.10
N ILE A 138 -28.90 -9.55 -0.34
CA ILE A 138 -29.85 -10.55 -0.87
C ILE A 138 -29.69 -11.98 -0.31
N MET A 139 -28.65 -12.28 0.49
CA MET A 139 -28.35 -13.66 0.92
C MET A 139 -28.17 -13.82 2.42
N GLU A 140 -27.34 -12.97 3.01
CA GLU A 140 -26.91 -13.11 4.40
C GLU A 140 -27.99 -12.62 5.36
N ASP A 141 -28.43 -13.52 6.27
CA ASP A 141 -29.42 -13.21 7.29
C ASP A 141 -29.03 -13.83 8.62
N VAL A 142 -29.05 -13.04 9.68
CA VAL A 142 -28.81 -13.50 11.05
C VAL A 142 -30.15 -13.60 11.78
N VAL A 143 -30.62 -14.84 11.93
CA VAL A 143 -31.89 -15.15 12.55
C VAL A 143 -31.71 -15.49 14.03
N PHE A 144 -32.54 -14.92 14.87
CA PHE A 144 -32.60 -15.20 16.32
C PHE A 144 -33.95 -15.78 16.67
N ASP A 145 -33.98 -16.68 17.68
CA ASP A 145 -35.21 -17.10 18.30
C ASP A 145 -35.75 -16.10 19.34
N GLU A 146 -36.91 -16.39 19.92
CA GLU A 146 -37.55 -15.51 20.91
C GLU A 146 -36.71 -15.33 22.20
N SER A 147 -35.74 -16.19 22.47
CA SER A 147 -34.83 -16.11 23.62
C SER A 147 -33.55 -15.32 23.30
N GLY A 148 -33.34 -14.89 22.02
CA GLY A 148 -32.15 -14.24 21.55
C GLY A 148 -31.01 -15.18 21.16
N GLN A 149 -31.28 -16.50 21.03
CA GLN A 149 -30.32 -17.46 20.54
C GLN A 149 -30.19 -17.37 19.03
N VAL A 150 -28.93 -17.29 18.51
CA VAL A 150 -28.68 -17.31 17.06
C VAL A 150 -29.01 -18.67 16.48
N LEU A 151 -29.88 -18.68 15.47
CA LEU A 151 -30.27 -19.87 14.73
C LEU A 151 -29.41 -20.09 13.48
N SER A 152 -28.95 -19.04 12.83
CA SER A 152 -28.11 -19.09 11.62
C SER A 152 -26.59 -19.08 11.95
N GLY A 153 -26.18 -19.81 12.99
CA GLY A 153 -24.79 -19.81 13.49
C GLY A 153 -23.82 -20.74 12.75
N SER A 154 -24.27 -21.37 11.65
CA SER A 154 -23.42 -22.24 10.84
C SER A 154 -23.48 -21.87 9.37
N PHE A 155 -22.46 -22.26 8.57
CA PHE A 155 -22.48 -22.03 7.11
C PHE A 155 -23.53 -22.85 6.35
N MET A 156 -24.26 -23.71 7.04
CA MET A 156 -25.43 -24.39 6.49
C MET A 156 -26.68 -23.51 6.52
N ASP A 157 -26.74 -22.60 7.48
CA ASP A 157 -27.91 -21.74 7.74
C ASP A 157 -27.64 -20.29 7.34
N TYR A 158 -26.37 -19.85 7.37
CA TYR A 158 -25.93 -18.52 6.94
C TYR A 158 -25.42 -18.57 5.51
N ALA A 159 -26.21 -18.05 4.58
CA ALA A 159 -25.88 -18.11 3.15
C ALA A 159 -24.83 -17.07 2.76
N LEU A 160 -23.67 -17.53 2.30
CA LEU A 160 -22.62 -16.68 1.72
C LEU A 160 -22.70 -16.67 0.19
N PRO A 161 -22.37 -15.54 -0.49
CA PRO A 161 -22.28 -15.48 -1.93
C PRO A 161 -21.26 -16.48 -2.47
N ARG A 162 -21.62 -17.15 -3.57
CA ARG A 162 -20.74 -18.04 -4.33
C ARG A 162 -20.42 -17.37 -5.66
N ALA A 163 -19.37 -17.84 -6.34
CA ALA A 163 -19.00 -17.30 -7.64
C ALA A 163 -20.14 -17.37 -8.67
N SER A 164 -21.05 -18.35 -8.57
CA SER A 164 -22.22 -18.49 -9.42
C SER A 164 -23.34 -17.45 -9.16
N ASP A 165 -23.29 -16.77 -8.04
CA ASP A 165 -24.29 -15.79 -7.62
C ASP A 165 -23.92 -14.37 -8.09
N LEU A 166 -22.72 -14.24 -8.64
CA LEU A 166 -22.17 -12.98 -9.18
C LEU A 166 -22.27 -12.97 -10.69
N PRO A 167 -22.51 -11.78 -11.32
CA PRO A 167 -22.45 -11.64 -12.76
C PRO A 167 -21.02 -11.84 -13.27
N ASN A 168 -20.88 -12.31 -14.51
CA ASN A 168 -19.59 -12.49 -15.19
C ASN A 168 -19.00 -11.16 -15.65
#